data_171de4b9d809cd790c308d2f5ceb5f84
#
_entry.id   171de4b9d809cd790c308d2f5ceb5f84
#
_cell.length_a   1.000
_cell.length_b   1.000
_cell.length_c   1.000
_cell.angle_alpha   90.00
_cell.angle_beta   90.00
_cell.angle_gamma   90.00
#
_symmetry.space_group_name_H-M   'P 1'
#
loop_
_entity.id
_entity.type
_entity.pdbx_description
1 polymer ?
#
loop_
_entity_poly.entity_id
_entity_poly.type
_entity_poly.pdbx_seq_one_letter_code
_entity_poly.pdbx_strand_id
1 'polypeptide(L)'
;MSKADDKAMSDSPAGRAQAARPGAPRFLRSARRRTLLAAGALSALLGGCATRPAGDDGLAQGIVWQPDAGHLDPRGDWERLGISDLLVQWTAVDGTAYLPGVNAAARSGSSAPAVPDALDTARRLPDWTRIASEPWARNVIVGLAGRFDETSARAQAAQLIAQSQRLAAARPPVRVAGYYFPVEVDPTWQGAAALGPLLDRLPRPLWISVYDNSNIGGEALAAWLDGWLPHDVGVFFQDGCGLYTRGPAAARAYADALAARLGARRVRIIAEAFRPAAGGAFRPASAAELAPQLQAYRGHRVYLFDGPHYVSAQLVQELLTLARSPS
;
A
#
# COMPACT_ATOMS: atom_id res chain seq x y z
N MET A 1 47.49 -24.60 28.17
CA MET A 1 48.41 -23.45 28.30
C MET A 1 47.66 -22.26 27.77
N SER A 2 47.00 -21.49 28.64
CA SER A 2 47.48 -20.27 29.33
C SER A 2 47.45 -19.09 28.35
N LYS A 3 46.77 -17.99 28.53
CA LYS A 3 46.23 -17.13 29.60
C LYS A 3 45.41 -16.08 28.87
N ALA A 4 44.20 -15.64 29.17
CA ALA A 4 43.75 -14.70 30.21
C ALA A 4 44.53 -13.38 30.24
N ASP A 5 43.78 -12.31 30.08
CA ASP A 5 43.73 -11.05 30.85
C ASP A 5 43.03 -10.00 30.02
N ASP A 6 41.90 -9.46 30.30
CA ASP A 6 41.35 -8.70 31.45
C ASP A 6 41.68 -7.18 31.38
N LYS A 7 40.64 -6.37 31.72
CA LYS A 7 40.63 -4.96 32.10
C LYS A 7 40.41 -3.90 30.96
N ALA A 8 39.62 -2.86 31.15
CA ALA A 8 38.82 -2.38 32.28
C ALA A 8 37.83 -1.29 31.78
N MET A 9 36.81 -1.12 32.57
CA MET A 9 35.88 0.01 32.71
C MET A 9 36.58 1.38 32.83
N SER A 10 35.95 2.43 32.33
CA SER A 10 35.87 3.73 33.02
C SER A 10 34.74 4.57 32.32
N ASP A 11 33.63 4.74 32.95
CA ASP A 11 33.16 5.91 33.69
C ASP A 11 32.76 7.13 32.87
N SER A 12 31.48 7.40 33.01
CA SER A 12 30.77 8.67 32.79
C SER A 12 31.40 9.82 33.58
N PRO A 13 31.18 11.07 33.20
CA PRO A 13 30.12 11.73 33.97
C PRO A 13 29.17 12.66 33.21
N ALA A 14 28.04 12.81 33.85
CA ALA A 14 26.97 13.74 33.61
C ALA A 14 27.42 15.21 33.61
N GLY A 15 26.84 16.02 32.72
CA GLY A 15 26.93 17.45 32.74
C GLY A 15 25.55 18.08 32.45
N ARG A 16 24.86 18.42 33.52
CA ARG A 16 23.67 19.33 33.47
C ARG A 16 24.13 20.72 33.06
N ALA A 17 23.42 21.34 32.14
CA ALA A 17 23.34 22.80 32.09
C ALA A 17 21.91 23.19 31.71
N GLN A 18 21.35 23.96 32.59
CA GLN A 18 20.01 24.54 32.61
C GLN A 18 20.13 26.01 32.21
N ALA A 19 19.03 26.62 31.78
CA ALA A 19 18.77 28.03 31.48
C ALA A 19 18.98 28.43 30.01
N ALA A 20 18.10 29.24 29.35
CA ALA A 20 17.19 30.25 29.83
C ALA A 20 16.11 30.51 28.76
N ARG A 21 14.90 30.84 29.17
CA ARG A 21 13.86 31.53 28.35
C ARG A 21 14.19 33.01 28.28
N PRO A 22 13.88 33.71 27.16
CA PRO A 22 13.06 34.91 27.19
C PRO A 22 12.04 34.88 26.05
N GLY A 23 10.76 35.21 26.28
CA GLY A 23 10.32 36.57 26.38
C GLY A 23 9.42 36.85 25.19
N ALA A 24 8.06 36.69 25.31
CA ALA A 24 7.08 37.11 24.31
C ALA A 24 6.97 38.64 24.27
N PRO A 25 6.67 39.25 23.12
CA PRO A 25 6.05 40.59 23.11
C PRO A 25 4.54 40.48 22.86
N ARG A 26 3.82 41.10 23.78
CA ARG A 26 2.42 41.50 23.62
C ARG A 26 2.37 42.71 22.66
N PHE A 27 1.50 42.64 21.66
CA PHE A 27 0.94 43.87 21.05
C PHE A 27 -0.57 43.72 20.84
N LEU A 28 -1.27 44.40 21.66
CA LEU A 28 -2.35 45.39 21.54
C LEU A 28 -3.46 45.15 20.47
N ARG A 29 -4.66 45.06 21.05
CA ARG A 29 -5.99 45.16 20.44
C ARG A 29 -6.16 46.48 19.66
N SER A 30 -6.81 46.41 18.51
CA SER A 30 -7.71 47.50 18.10
C SER A 30 -8.96 46.91 17.45
N ALA A 31 -10.06 47.09 18.13
CA ALA A 31 -11.41 46.88 17.64
C ALA A 31 -11.77 48.02 16.69
N ARG A 32 -12.28 47.73 15.52
CA ARG A 32 -13.17 48.65 14.79
C ARG A 32 -14.36 47.87 14.24
N ARG A 33 -15.51 48.11 14.91
CA ARG A 33 -16.86 47.80 14.38
C ARG A 33 -17.08 48.65 13.12
N ARG A 34 -17.62 48.07 12.06
CA ARG A 34 -18.54 48.75 11.15
C ARG A 34 -19.65 47.77 10.75
N THR A 35 -20.84 48.23 11.04
CA THR A 35 -22.15 47.62 10.77
C THR A 35 -22.65 48.00 9.36
N LEU A 36 -23.58 47.17 8.84
CA LEU A 36 -24.60 47.38 7.76
C LEU A 36 -24.09 47.11 6.34
N LEU A 37 -24.77 46.28 5.53
CA LEU A 37 -26.20 46.28 5.16
C LEU A 37 -26.60 44.90 4.56
N ALA A 38 -27.81 44.52 4.83
CA ALA A 38 -28.49 43.35 4.23
C ALA A 38 -28.85 43.68 2.78
N ALA A 39 -28.56 42.72 1.88
CA ALA A 39 -29.23 42.62 0.61
C ALA A 39 -29.47 41.12 0.36
N GLY A 40 -30.73 40.71 0.36
CA GLY A 40 -31.14 39.36 0.09
C GLY A 40 -30.88 38.97 -1.36
N ALA A 41 -30.29 37.83 -1.54
CA ALA A 41 -30.37 37.09 -2.80
C ALA A 41 -30.78 35.67 -2.47
N LEU A 42 -31.97 35.34 -2.89
CA LEU A 42 -32.56 34.01 -2.93
C LEU A 42 -31.70 33.16 -3.87
N SER A 43 -30.72 32.43 -3.34
CA SER A 43 -30.00 31.43 -4.13
C SER A 43 -30.66 30.09 -3.91
N ALA A 44 -31.27 29.64 -5.00
CA ALA A 44 -31.88 28.34 -5.14
C ALA A 44 -30.92 27.24 -4.67
N LEU A 45 -31.35 26.49 -3.65
CA LEU A 45 -30.81 25.22 -3.24
C LEU A 45 -30.98 24.20 -4.38
N LEU A 46 -30.09 24.21 -5.34
CA LEU A 46 -29.84 23.02 -6.16
C LEU A 46 -29.04 22.07 -5.27
N GLY A 47 -29.75 21.31 -4.46
CA GLY A 47 -29.27 20.11 -3.85
C GLY A 47 -28.83 19.15 -4.93
N GLY A 48 -27.58 19.23 -5.33
CA GLY A 48 -26.92 18.19 -6.08
C GLY A 48 -26.90 16.95 -5.18
N CYS A 49 -27.89 16.07 -5.31
CA CYS A 49 -27.77 14.70 -4.89
C CYS A 49 -26.56 14.14 -5.63
N ALA A 50 -25.39 14.17 -4.97
CA ALA A 50 -24.31 13.28 -5.33
C ALA A 50 -24.90 11.89 -5.15
N THR A 51 -25.40 11.30 -6.24
CA THR A 51 -25.74 9.89 -6.29
C THR A 51 -24.47 9.13 -5.97
N ARG A 52 -24.38 8.68 -4.72
CA ARG A 52 -23.45 7.64 -4.29
C ARG A 52 -23.62 6.50 -5.29
N PRO A 53 -22.56 6.03 -5.96
CA PRO A 53 -22.70 4.86 -6.80
C PRO A 53 -23.26 3.73 -5.91
N ALA A 54 -24.41 3.19 -6.29
CA ALA A 54 -25.02 2.04 -5.65
C ALA A 54 -24.01 0.88 -5.71
N GLY A 55 -23.53 0.41 -4.55
CA GLY A 55 -22.67 -0.76 -4.46
C GLY A 55 -21.53 -0.72 -3.45
N ASP A 56 -21.51 0.19 -2.47
CA ASP A 56 -20.38 0.33 -1.54
C ASP A 56 -20.74 -0.05 -0.09
N ASP A 57 -21.57 -1.07 0.09
CA ASP A 57 -21.87 -1.64 1.42
C ASP A 57 -20.85 -2.71 1.85
N GLY A 58 -19.80 -2.95 1.08
CA GLY A 58 -18.73 -3.88 1.40
C GLY A 58 -17.80 -3.36 2.48
N LEU A 59 -17.23 -4.28 3.27
CA LEU A 59 -16.21 -3.94 4.27
C LEU A 59 -14.85 -3.64 3.63
N ALA A 60 -14.56 -4.20 2.45
CA ALA A 60 -13.34 -3.96 1.68
C ALA A 60 -13.61 -4.06 0.19
N GLN A 61 -12.81 -3.37 -0.61
CA GLN A 61 -12.88 -3.37 -2.08
C GLN A 61 -12.03 -4.49 -2.68
N GLY A 62 -10.91 -4.80 -2.07
CA GLY A 62 -9.95 -5.73 -2.62
C GLY A 62 -9.23 -6.60 -1.61
N ILE A 63 -8.58 -7.63 -2.14
CA ILE A 63 -7.70 -8.53 -1.42
C ILE A 63 -6.32 -8.52 -2.07
N VAL A 64 -5.27 -8.53 -1.27
CA VAL A 64 -3.89 -8.68 -1.73
C VAL A 64 -3.52 -10.16 -1.70
N TRP A 65 -2.76 -10.59 -2.67
CA TRP A 65 -2.16 -11.91 -2.73
C TRP A 65 -0.68 -11.82 -3.09
N GLN A 66 0.16 -12.43 -2.27
CA GLN A 66 1.60 -12.57 -2.51
C GLN A 66 1.89 -13.96 -3.08
N PRO A 67 2.06 -14.12 -4.39
CA PRO A 67 2.52 -15.38 -4.96
C PRO A 67 3.91 -15.75 -4.46
N ASP A 68 4.02 -16.96 -3.93
CA ASP A 68 5.27 -17.62 -3.60
C ASP A 68 5.14 -19.13 -3.86
N ALA A 69 6.21 -19.89 -3.66
CA ALA A 69 6.20 -21.34 -3.91
C ALA A 69 5.17 -22.11 -3.08
N GLY A 70 4.76 -21.60 -1.93
CA GLY A 70 3.76 -22.18 -1.03
C GLY A 70 2.33 -21.70 -1.29
N HIS A 71 2.16 -20.52 -1.88
CA HIS A 71 0.86 -19.85 -2.01
C HIS A 71 0.54 -19.49 -3.48
N LEU A 72 0.55 -20.52 -4.36
CA LEU A 72 0.24 -20.39 -5.78
C LEU A 72 -1.26 -20.46 -6.11
N ASP A 73 -2.08 -20.90 -5.16
CA ASP A 73 -3.49 -21.16 -5.36
C ASP A 73 -4.35 -20.41 -4.32
N PRO A 74 -4.51 -19.08 -4.47
CA PRO A 74 -5.27 -18.28 -3.53
C PRO A 74 -6.74 -18.73 -3.52
N ARG A 75 -7.29 -18.95 -2.32
CA ARG A 75 -8.67 -19.37 -2.09
C ARG A 75 -9.26 -18.66 -0.88
N GLY A 76 -10.52 -18.28 -0.95
CA GLY A 76 -11.25 -17.68 0.14
C GLY A 76 -12.63 -17.20 -0.29
N ASP A 77 -13.50 -16.93 0.69
CA ASP A 77 -14.87 -16.41 0.50
C ASP A 77 -14.88 -14.87 0.61
N TRP A 78 -13.87 -14.24 0.04
CA TRP A 78 -13.61 -12.80 0.27
C TRP A 78 -14.65 -11.90 -0.38
N GLU A 79 -15.34 -12.35 -1.43
CA GLU A 79 -16.47 -11.63 -2.05
C GLU A 79 -17.59 -11.34 -1.06
N ARG A 80 -17.71 -12.13 0.01
CA ARG A 80 -18.70 -11.90 1.09
C ARG A 80 -18.44 -10.62 1.88
N LEU A 81 -17.20 -10.12 1.86
CA LEU A 81 -16.83 -8.81 2.42
C LEU A 81 -17.06 -7.66 1.43
N GLY A 82 -17.59 -7.94 0.22
CA GLY A 82 -17.77 -6.97 -0.86
C GLY A 82 -16.58 -6.90 -1.81
N ILE A 83 -15.57 -7.77 -1.63
CA ILE A 83 -14.34 -7.75 -2.42
C ILE A 83 -14.62 -8.23 -3.85
N SER A 84 -14.15 -7.43 -4.81
CA SER A 84 -14.21 -7.72 -6.24
C SER A 84 -12.88 -7.49 -6.97
N ASP A 85 -11.93 -6.92 -6.29
CA ASP A 85 -10.61 -6.59 -6.82
C ASP A 85 -9.53 -7.49 -6.20
N LEU A 86 -8.69 -8.07 -7.04
CA LEU A 86 -7.48 -8.77 -6.62
C LEU A 86 -6.27 -7.87 -6.89
N LEU A 87 -5.51 -7.53 -5.87
CA LEU A 87 -4.16 -6.99 -6.02
C LEU A 87 -3.15 -8.14 -5.90
N VAL A 88 -2.51 -8.48 -7.00
CA VAL A 88 -1.37 -9.38 -6.98
C VAL A 88 -0.15 -8.58 -6.55
N GLN A 89 0.51 -8.98 -5.46
CA GLN A 89 1.65 -8.21 -4.91
C GLN A 89 2.79 -8.11 -5.93
N TRP A 90 3.09 -9.21 -6.61
CA TRP A 90 4.06 -9.30 -7.70
C TRP A 90 3.75 -10.49 -8.60
N THR A 91 4.11 -10.38 -9.87
CA THR A 91 4.11 -11.53 -10.79
C THR A 91 5.52 -12.03 -11.10
N ALA A 92 6.53 -11.35 -10.57
CA ALA A 92 7.88 -11.88 -10.42
C ALA A 92 8.51 -11.34 -9.14
N VAL A 93 9.18 -12.20 -8.38
CA VAL A 93 9.93 -11.83 -7.18
C VAL A 93 11.28 -12.53 -7.17
N ASP A 94 12.34 -11.82 -6.80
CA ASP A 94 13.72 -12.30 -6.77
C ASP A 94 14.15 -13.02 -8.06
N GLY A 95 13.73 -12.48 -9.21
CA GLY A 95 14.06 -13.03 -10.52
C GLY A 95 13.20 -14.19 -11.00
N THR A 96 12.26 -14.70 -10.15
CA THR A 96 11.36 -15.80 -10.49
C THR A 96 9.98 -15.27 -10.89
N ALA A 97 9.54 -15.57 -12.12
CA ALA A 97 8.25 -15.16 -12.68
C ALA A 97 7.18 -16.25 -12.49
N TYR A 98 5.99 -15.82 -12.07
CA TYR A 98 4.77 -16.61 -11.89
C TYR A 98 3.77 -16.47 -13.04
N LEU A 99 4.18 -15.81 -14.14
CA LEU A 99 3.39 -15.69 -15.37
C LEU A 99 3.92 -16.63 -16.47
N PRO A 100 3.04 -17.25 -17.26
CA PRO A 100 3.46 -18.00 -18.43
C PRO A 100 3.97 -17.04 -19.52
N GLY A 101 4.93 -17.50 -20.34
CA GLY A 101 5.32 -16.81 -21.55
C GLY A 101 6.19 -15.57 -21.39
N VAL A 102 6.61 -15.20 -20.20
CA VAL A 102 7.44 -13.99 -19.94
C VAL A 102 8.72 -13.95 -20.79
N ASN A 103 9.28 -15.13 -21.12
CA ASN A 103 10.48 -15.26 -21.94
C ASN A 103 10.18 -15.73 -23.38
N ALA A 104 8.92 -15.76 -23.81
CA ALA A 104 8.57 -16.26 -25.14
C ALA A 104 9.22 -15.45 -26.27
N ALA A 105 9.30 -14.13 -26.12
CA ALA A 105 9.93 -13.23 -27.09
C ALA A 105 11.46 -13.42 -27.17
N ALA A 106 12.10 -13.90 -26.10
CA ALA A 106 13.53 -14.16 -26.09
C ALA A 106 13.91 -15.50 -26.76
N ARG A 107 12.95 -16.40 -26.98
CA ARG A 107 13.18 -17.74 -27.56
C ARG A 107 12.96 -17.81 -29.06
N SER A 108 12.41 -16.78 -29.70
CA SER A 108 12.21 -16.76 -31.16
C SER A 108 13.49 -16.39 -31.87
N GLY A 109 14.46 -17.31 -31.85
CA GLY A 109 15.53 -17.44 -32.81
C GLY A 109 16.61 -16.36 -32.80
N SER A 110 17.50 -16.43 -31.82
CA SER A 110 18.88 -15.91 -32.02
C SER A 110 19.77 -16.49 -30.92
N SER A 111 20.98 -16.86 -31.27
CA SER A 111 22.14 -16.99 -30.36
C SER A 111 22.53 -15.64 -29.76
N ALA A 112 21.56 -14.91 -29.23
CA ALA A 112 21.76 -13.63 -28.59
C ALA A 112 22.42 -13.82 -27.21
N PRO A 113 23.34 -12.92 -26.81
CA PRO A 113 23.93 -12.94 -25.48
C PRO A 113 22.84 -12.92 -24.42
N ALA A 114 23.10 -13.52 -23.27
CA ALA A 114 22.17 -13.54 -22.14
C ALA A 114 21.56 -12.16 -21.92
N VAL A 115 20.23 -12.07 -22.04
CA VAL A 115 19.53 -10.79 -21.88
C VAL A 115 19.71 -10.36 -20.44
N PRO A 116 20.35 -9.24 -20.15
CA PRO A 116 20.43 -8.70 -18.80
C PRO A 116 19.01 -8.61 -18.25
N ASP A 117 18.57 -8.92 -17.16
CA ASP A 117 17.20 -8.87 -16.65
C ASP A 117 16.27 -10.04 -17.05
N ALA A 118 16.79 -11.16 -17.53
CA ALA A 118 15.99 -12.37 -17.75
C ALA A 118 15.31 -12.80 -16.43
N LEU A 119 14.06 -13.25 -16.56
CA LEU A 119 13.30 -13.81 -15.44
C LEU A 119 13.24 -15.33 -15.60
N ASP A 120 13.52 -16.07 -14.53
CA ASP A 120 13.29 -17.49 -14.52
C ASP A 120 11.79 -17.75 -14.35
N THR A 121 11.25 -18.72 -15.09
CA THR A 121 9.87 -19.13 -14.90
C THR A 121 9.79 -20.10 -13.71
N ALA A 122 8.88 -19.85 -12.78
CA ALA A 122 8.63 -20.73 -11.64
C ALA A 122 8.30 -22.15 -12.12
N ARG A 123 8.76 -23.18 -11.39
CA ARG A 123 8.49 -24.59 -11.73
C ARG A 123 7.00 -24.93 -11.75
N ARG A 124 6.23 -24.27 -10.90
CA ARG A 124 4.76 -24.32 -10.86
C ARG A 124 4.22 -22.92 -11.04
N LEU A 125 3.22 -22.78 -11.86
CA LEU A 125 2.53 -21.52 -12.08
C LEU A 125 1.16 -21.55 -11.38
N PRO A 126 0.65 -20.39 -10.98
CA PRO A 126 -0.74 -20.26 -10.57
C PRO A 126 -1.70 -20.67 -11.69
N ASP A 127 -2.83 -21.23 -11.32
CA ASP A 127 -3.94 -21.42 -12.28
C ASP A 127 -4.68 -20.08 -12.47
N TRP A 128 -4.14 -19.27 -13.35
CA TRP A 128 -4.67 -17.95 -13.67
C TRP A 128 -6.10 -18.00 -14.22
N THR A 129 -6.47 -19.10 -14.92
CA THR A 129 -7.82 -19.28 -15.47
C THR A 129 -8.83 -19.46 -14.34
N ARG A 130 -8.49 -20.32 -13.36
CA ARG A 130 -9.30 -20.50 -12.16
C ARG A 130 -9.39 -19.18 -11.37
N ILE A 131 -8.26 -18.52 -11.12
CA ILE A 131 -8.25 -17.24 -10.39
C ILE A 131 -9.15 -16.22 -11.07
N ALA A 132 -9.11 -16.13 -12.41
CA ALA A 132 -9.96 -15.22 -13.17
C ALA A 132 -11.47 -15.54 -13.08
N SER A 133 -11.83 -16.75 -12.69
CA SER A 133 -13.23 -17.16 -12.49
C SER A 133 -13.77 -16.82 -11.09
N GLU A 134 -12.92 -16.46 -10.17
CA GLU A 134 -13.32 -16.17 -8.78
C GLU A 134 -14.06 -14.82 -8.65
N PRO A 135 -15.14 -14.76 -7.86
CA PRO A 135 -15.94 -13.56 -7.72
C PRO A 135 -15.18 -12.39 -7.07
N TRP A 136 -14.15 -12.67 -6.26
CA TRP A 136 -13.27 -11.70 -5.64
C TRP A 136 -12.13 -11.20 -6.56
N ALA A 137 -11.96 -11.79 -7.76
CA ALA A 137 -10.94 -11.43 -8.74
C ALA A 137 -11.53 -10.90 -10.07
N ARG A 138 -12.70 -10.26 -10.01
CA ARG A 138 -13.34 -9.67 -11.21
C ARG A 138 -12.49 -8.63 -11.89
N ASN A 139 -11.70 -7.91 -11.11
CA ASN A 139 -10.72 -6.94 -11.58
C ASN A 139 -9.37 -7.29 -10.96
N VAL A 140 -8.34 -7.42 -11.77
CA VAL A 140 -7.02 -7.77 -11.29
C VAL A 140 -6.05 -6.62 -11.50
N ILE A 141 -5.46 -6.15 -10.43
CA ILE A 141 -4.31 -5.24 -10.48
C ILE A 141 -3.06 -6.12 -10.44
N VAL A 142 -2.34 -6.11 -11.55
CA VAL A 142 -1.22 -7.02 -11.76
C VAL A 142 0.04 -6.41 -11.15
N GLY A 143 0.55 -7.04 -10.09
CA GLY A 143 1.85 -6.70 -9.53
C GLY A 143 2.97 -7.05 -10.48
N LEU A 144 3.92 -6.16 -10.59
CA LEU A 144 5.05 -6.26 -11.48
C LEU A 144 6.26 -6.93 -10.80
N ALA A 145 7.47 -6.63 -11.22
CA ALA A 145 8.67 -7.20 -10.62
C ALA A 145 8.98 -6.58 -9.25
N GLY A 146 9.32 -7.42 -8.28
CA GLY A 146 9.70 -7.03 -6.93
C GLY A 146 10.84 -7.86 -6.34
N ARG A 147 11.13 -7.59 -5.10
CA ARG A 147 12.05 -8.33 -4.24
C ARG A 147 11.43 -8.50 -2.87
N PHE A 148 11.79 -9.58 -2.17
CA PHE A 148 11.41 -9.74 -0.75
C PHE A 148 12.16 -8.76 0.15
N ASP A 149 13.44 -8.53 -0.15
CA ASP A 149 14.24 -7.56 0.59
C ASP A 149 14.08 -6.15 0.00
N GLU A 150 13.52 -5.25 0.78
CA GLU A 150 13.19 -3.89 0.35
C GLU A 150 14.44 -3.05 0.02
N THR A 151 15.54 -3.26 0.74
CA THR A 151 16.80 -2.56 0.46
C THR A 151 17.32 -2.93 -0.93
N SER A 152 17.30 -4.22 -1.26
CA SER A 152 17.64 -4.73 -2.59
C SER A 152 16.67 -4.24 -3.66
N ALA A 153 15.36 -4.17 -3.36
CA ALA A 153 14.34 -3.67 -4.25
C ALA A 153 14.62 -2.21 -4.66
N ARG A 154 14.90 -1.36 -3.68
CA ARG A 154 15.23 0.06 -3.88
C ARG A 154 16.53 0.25 -4.67
N ALA A 155 17.57 -0.52 -4.33
CA ALA A 155 18.86 -0.45 -5.02
C ALA A 155 18.76 -0.90 -6.49
N GLN A 156 17.81 -1.79 -6.82
CA GLN A 156 17.64 -2.36 -8.15
C GLN A 156 16.38 -1.85 -8.87
N ALA A 157 15.82 -0.72 -8.45
CA ALA A 157 14.58 -0.20 -9.00
C ALA A 157 14.58 -0.08 -10.53
N ALA A 158 15.67 0.38 -11.15
CA ALA A 158 15.79 0.49 -12.60
C ALA A 158 15.75 -0.89 -13.31
N GLN A 159 16.35 -1.91 -12.72
CA GLN A 159 16.28 -3.29 -13.21
C GLN A 159 14.87 -3.85 -13.07
N LEU A 160 14.24 -3.63 -11.92
CA LEU A 160 12.86 -4.06 -11.69
C LEU A 160 11.87 -3.39 -12.65
N ILE A 161 12.10 -2.13 -13.04
CA ILE A 161 11.32 -1.47 -14.11
C ILE A 161 11.49 -2.21 -15.46
N ALA A 162 12.71 -2.57 -15.86
CA ALA A 162 12.94 -3.31 -17.11
C ALA A 162 12.28 -4.68 -17.09
N GLN A 163 12.36 -5.41 -15.98
CA GLN A 163 11.65 -6.67 -15.77
C GLN A 163 10.12 -6.48 -15.80
N SER A 164 9.63 -5.42 -15.19
CA SER A 164 8.20 -5.06 -15.13
C SER A 164 7.61 -4.79 -16.52
N GLN A 165 8.33 -4.17 -17.41
CA GLN A 165 7.90 -3.96 -18.80
C GLN A 165 7.65 -5.30 -19.52
N ARG A 166 8.50 -6.31 -19.27
CA ARG A 166 8.32 -7.66 -19.84
C ARG A 166 7.11 -8.36 -19.26
N LEU A 167 6.91 -8.27 -17.93
CA LEU A 167 5.75 -8.83 -17.25
C LEU A 167 4.43 -8.24 -17.76
N ALA A 168 4.39 -6.93 -17.93
CA ALA A 168 3.23 -6.24 -18.48
C ALA A 168 2.90 -6.67 -19.92
N ALA A 169 3.92 -6.99 -20.72
CA ALA A 169 3.73 -7.51 -22.08
C ALA A 169 3.22 -8.96 -22.13
N ALA A 170 3.43 -9.76 -21.07
CA ALA A 170 3.05 -11.17 -21.03
C ALA A 170 1.54 -11.43 -20.97
N ARG A 171 0.74 -10.43 -20.61
CA ARG A 171 -0.74 -10.46 -20.61
C ARG A 171 -1.33 -11.70 -19.94
N PRO A 172 -1.39 -11.76 -18.60
CA PRO A 172 -2.01 -12.89 -17.91
C PRO A 172 -3.49 -13.04 -18.35
N PRO A 173 -4.06 -14.27 -18.33
CA PRO A 173 -5.44 -14.51 -18.74
C PRO A 173 -6.46 -14.06 -17.69
N VAL A 174 -6.37 -12.79 -17.26
CA VAL A 174 -7.25 -12.15 -16.28
C VAL A 174 -7.71 -10.79 -16.80
N ARG A 175 -8.79 -10.26 -16.23
CA ARG A 175 -9.23 -8.90 -16.52
C ARG A 175 -8.30 -7.90 -15.81
N VAL A 176 -7.29 -7.41 -16.52
CA VAL A 176 -6.34 -6.44 -15.99
C VAL A 176 -7.03 -5.09 -15.82
N ALA A 177 -7.15 -4.64 -14.57
CA ALA A 177 -7.67 -3.32 -14.20
C ALA A 177 -6.56 -2.27 -14.07
N GLY A 178 -5.31 -2.70 -14.00
CA GLY A 178 -4.14 -1.87 -13.91
C GLY A 178 -2.94 -2.63 -13.39
N TYR A 179 -1.90 -1.90 -13.06
CA TYR A 179 -0.60 -2.45 -12.65
C TYR A 179 -0.16 -1.89 -11.31
N TYR A 180 0.65 -2.65 -10.61
CA TYR A 180 1.21 -2.28 -9.33
C TYR A 180 2.71 -2.52 -9.33
N PHE A 181 3.49 -1.48 -9.05
CA PHE A 181 4.93 -1.60 -8.87
C PHE A 181 5.23 -1.76 -7.38
N PRO A 182 5.70 -2.93 -6.94
CA PRO A 182 5.69 -3.31 -5.53
C PRO A 182 6.83 -2.75 -4.70
N VAL A 183 7.80 -2.05 -5.31
CA VAL A 183 8.88 -1.41 -4.53
C VAL A 183 8.27 -0.38 -3.58
N GLU A 184 8.49 -0.59 -2.30
CA GLU A 184 7.91 0.25 -1.26
C GLU A 184 8.65 1.57 -1.16
N VAL A 185 7.93 2.67 -1.36
CA VAL A 185 8.46 4.00 -1.12
C VAL A 185 8.16 4.47 0.29
N ASP A 186 9.16 5.08 0.90
CA ASP A 186 9.14 5.60 2.26
C ASP A 186 9.92 6.93 2.27
N PRO A 187 9.49 7.95 3.04
CA PRO A 187 10.18 9.24 3.10
C PRO A 187 11.66 9.17 3.51
N THR A 188 12.07 8.10 4.18
CA THR A 188 13.49 7.88 4.52
C THR A 188 14.34 7.44 3.32
N TRP A 189 13.71 6.98 2.23
CA TRP A 189 14.44 6.64 1.01
C TRP A 189 14.77 7.89 0.20
N GLN A 190 15.99 8.40 0.36
CA GLN A 190 16.44 9.63 -0.30
C GLN A 190 16.44 9.54 -1.84
N GLY A 191 16.53 8.32 -2.40
CA GLY A 191 16.48 8.07 -3.84
C GLY A 191 15.08 7.99 -4.44
N ALA A 192 14.00 8.11 -3.65
CA ALA A 192 12.63 7.87 -4.09
C ALA A 192 12.21 8.76 -5.28
N ALA A 193 12.62 10.01 -5.31
CA ALA A 193 12.28 10.94 -6.39
C ALA A 193 12.84 10.50 -7.77
N ALA A 194 13.94 9.76 -7.79
CA ALA A 194 14.49 9.22 -9.03
C ALA A 194 13.60 8.12 -9.63
N LEU A 195 12.63 7.59 -8.86
CA LEU A 195 11.66 6.63 -9.35
C LEU A 195 10.66 7.27 -10.33
N GLY A 196 10.32 8.55 -10.17
CA GLY A 196 9.33 9.25 -11.00
C GLY A 196 9.49 9.00 -12.49
N PRO A 197 10.61 9.38 -13.11
CA PRO A 197 10.86 9.15 -14.55
C PRO A 197 10.89 7.67 -14.94
N LEU A 198 11.24 6.77 -14.02
CA LEU A 198 11.23 5.33 -14.28
C LEU A 198 9.80 4.78 -14.35
N LEU A 199 8.88 5.29 -13.53
CA LEU A 199 7.48 4.90 -13.55
C LEU A 199 6.78 5.27 -14.85
N ASP A 200 7.24 6.30 -15.59
CA ASP A 200 6.69 6.67 -16.89
C ASP A 200 6.88 5.59 -17.96
N ARG A 201 7.80 4.66 -17.74
CA ARG A 201 8.06 3.53 -18.63
C ARG A 201 7.08 2.36 -18.43
N LEU A 202 6.24 2.41 -17.39
CA LEU A 202 5.27 1.35 -17.07
C LEU A 202 3.88 1.69 -17.59
N PRO A 203 3.05 0.67 -17.91
CA PRO A 203 1.69 0.90 -18.42
C PRO A 203 0.77 1.48 -17.34
N ARG A 204 -0.33 2.07 -17.80
CA ARG A 204 -1.37 2.69 -16.99
C ARG A 204 -2.68 1.91 -17.05
N PRO A 205 -3.54 2.03 -16.02
CA PRO A 205 -3.36 2.68 -14.73
C PRO A 205 -2.26 2.01 -13.89
N LEU A 206 -1.49 2.80 -13.14
CA LEU A 206 -0.38 2.33 -12.32
C LEU A 206 -0.51 2.81 -10.87
N TRP A 207 -0.16 1.95 -9.93
CA TRP A 207 -0.02 2.27 -8.51
C TRP A 207 1.34 1.82 -7.99
N ILE A 208 1.79 2.48 -6.93
CA ILE A 208 2.99 2.10 -6.17
C ILE A 208 2.64 1.80 -4.72
N SER A 209 3.54 1.09 -4.02
CA SER A 209 3.46 0.87 -2.58
C SER A 209 4.00 2.08 -1.83
N VAL A 210 3.31 2.50 -0.78
CA VAL A 210 3.72 3.60 0.09
C VAL A 210 3.60 3.20 1.54
N TYR A 211 4.71 3.32 2.27
CA TYR A 211 4.76 3.18 3.72
C TYR A 211 5.36 4.45 4.33
N ASP A 212 5.15 4.69 5.61
CA ASP A 212 5.82 5.74 6.37
C ASP A 212 6.25 5.19 7.72
N ASN A 213 7.47 4.69 7.79
CA ASN A 213 8.07 4.18 9.02
C ASN A 213 8.36 5.29 10.03
N SER A 214 8.58 6.51 9.56
CA SER A 214 8.99 7.64 10.38
C SER A 214 7.82 8.39 11.01
N ASN A 215 6.58 8.08 10.58
CA ASN A 215 5.36 8.76 11.01
C ASN A 215 5.45 10.30 10.86
N ILE A 216 5.88 10.77 9.66
CA ILE A 216 6.01 12.20 9.39
C ILE A 216 4.68 12.95 9.33
N GLY A 217 3.57 12.21 9.26
CA GLY A 217 2.21 12.73 9.17
C GLY A 217 1.66 12.76 7.76
N GLY A 218 0.32 12.63 7.64
CA GLY A 218 -0.35 12.49 6.35
C GLY A 218 -0.12 13.67 5.40
N GLU A 219 -0.18 14.89 5.90
CA GLU A 219 0.06 16.11 5.10
C GLU A 219 1.49 16.17 4.56
N ALA A 220 2.48 15.84 5.41
CA ALA A 220 3.88 15.83 5.00
C ALA A 220 4.15 14.71 3.98
N LEU A 221 3.59 13.51 4.19
CA LEU A 221 3.69 12.39 3.25
C LEU A 221 3.04 12.75 1.91
N ALA A 222 1.86 13.34 1.92
CA ALA A 222 1.16 13.77 0.72
C ALA A 222 1.95 14.83 -0.06
N ALA A 223 2.52 15.82 0.64
CA ALA A 223 3.36 16.86 0.05
C ALA A 223 4.64 16.27 -0.56
N TRP A 224 5.28 15.34 0.13
CA TRP A 224 6.47 14.66 -0.35
C TRP A 224 6.21 13.85 -1.63
N LEU A 225 5.12 13.08 -1.67
CA LEU A 225 4.72 12.32 -2.87
C LEU A 225 4.37 13.25 -4.04
N ASP A 226 3.60 14.29 -3.80
CA ASP A 226 3.18 15.26 -4.81
C ASP A 226 4.36 15.96 -5.49
N GLY A 227 5.49 16.07 -4.78
CA GLY A 227 6.71 16.69 -5.29
C GLY A 227 7.46 15.90 -6.38
N TRP A 228 7.16 14.61 -6.53
CA TRP A 228 7.92 13.78 -7.49
C TRP A 228 7.09 12.67 -8.18
N LEU A 229 5.96 12.25 -7.60
CA LEU A 229 5.14 11.17 -8.14
C LEU A 229 4.38 11.65 -9.39
N PRO A 230 4.47 10.96 -10.55
CA PRO A 230 3.69 11.34 -11.72
C PRO A 230 2.18 11.44 -11.41
N HIS A 231 1.52 12.45 -11.97
CA HIS A 231 0.11 12.77 -11.63
C HIS A 231 -0.90 11.70 -12.03
N ASP A 232 -0.53 10.78 -12.91
CA ASP A 232 -1.33 9.65 -13.35
C ASP A 232 -1.00 8.33 -12.64
N VAL A 233 -0.08 8.35 -11.65
CA VAL A 233 0.27 7.22 -10.80
C VAL A 233 -0.44 7.35 -9.45
N GLY A 234 -1.11 6.29 -9.03
CA GLY A 234 -1.76 6.21 -7.73
C GLY A 234 -0.88 5.56 -6.66
N VAL A 235 -1.40 5.51 -5.45
CA VAL A 235 -0.73 4.94 -4.29
C VAL A 235 -1.60 3.90 -3.59
N PHE A 236 -0.99 2.83 -3.14
CA PHE A 236 -1.46 1.94 -2.11
C PHE A 236 -0.74 2.30 -0.81
N PHE A 237 -1.42 3.02 0.06
CA PHE A 237 -0.90 3.40 1.36
C PHE A 237 -1.12 2.26 2.35
N GLN A 238 -0.04 1.75 2.92
CA GLN A 238 -0.08 0.72 3.96
C GLN A 238 -0.37 1.38 5.31
N ASP A 239 -1.39 0.88 6.00
CA ASP A 239 -1.92 1.52 7.21
C ASP A 239 -1.00 1.42 8.44
N GLY A 240 -0.06 0.48 8.47
CA GLY A 240 0.89 0.26 9.56
C GLY A 240 0.24 -0.23 10.86
N CYS A 241 -1.00 -0.68 10.82
CA CYS A 241 -1.71 -1.20 11.99
C CYS A 241 -1.26 -2.60 12.37
N GLY A 242 -0.79 -3.38 11.41
CA GLY A 242 -0.29 -4.74 11.63
C GLY A 242 0.94 -4.77 12.54
N LEU A 243 1.82 -3.81 12.38
CA LEU A 243 3.04 -3.64 13.19
C LEU A 243 2.87 -2.66 14.36
N TYR A 244 1.65 -2.16 14.59
CA TYR A 244 1.36 -1.12 15.59
C TYR A 244 2.16 0.18 15.38
N THR A 245 2.62 0.44 14.14
CA THR A 245 3.30 1.68 13.78
C THR A 245 2.38 2.88 13.98
N ARG A 246 1.08 2.70 13.67
CA ARG A 246 0.03 3.68 13.95
C ARG A 246 -1.31 3.00 14.17
N GLY A 247 -2.23 3.69 14.83
CA GLY A 247 -3.60 3.20 15.01
C GLY A 247 -4.52 3.59 13.83
N PRO A 248 -5.73 2.98 13.75
CA PRO A 248 -6.66 3.20 12.63
C PRO A 248 -7.06 4.65 12.40
N ALA A 249 -7.25 5.45 13.44
CA ALA A 249 -7.59 6.87 13.32
C ALA A 249 -6.46 7.68 12.67
N ALA A 250 -5.21 7.42 13.06
CA ALA A 250 -4.06 8.06 12.44
C ALA A 250 -3.91 7.63 10.98
N ALA A 251 -4.02 6.33 10.68
CA ALA A 251 -3.97 5.82 9.30
C ALA A 251 -5.07 6.43 8.43
N ARG A 252 -6.29 6.60 8.98
CA ARG A 252 -7.38 7.32 8.31
C ARG A 252 -6.99 8.76 7.98
N ALA A 253 -6.40 9.51 8.93
CA ALA A 253 -5.97 10.88 8.69
C ALA A 253 -4.90 10.98 7.58
N TYR A 254 -4.00 9.98 7.50
CA TYR A 254 -3.06 9.85 6.37
C TYR A 254 -3.78 9.68 5.04
N ALA A 255 -4.73 8.76 4.97
CA ALA A 255 -5.49 8.50 3.75
C ALA A 255 -6.30 9.72 3.30
N ASP A 256 -6.90 10.44 4.24
CA ASP A 256 -7.64 11.68 3.97
C ASP A 256 -6.71 12.77 3.40
N ALA A 257 -5.54 12.98 3.98
CA ALA A 257 -4.55 13.95 3.50
C ALA A 257 -4.01 13.57 2.10
N LEU A 258 -3.69 12.31 1.89
CA LEU A 258 -3.29 11.78 0.58
C LEU A 258 -4.40 11.98 -0.46
N ALA A 259 -5.65 11.67 -0.11
CA ALA A 259 -6.80 11.81 -1.01
C ALA A 259 -7.09 13.29 -1.34
N ALA A 260 -6.95 14.17 -0.37
CA ALA A 260 -7.13 15.62 -0.57
C ALA A 260 -6.09 16.18 -1.53
N ARG A 261 -4.84 15.76 -1.42
CA ARG A 261 -3.74 16.30 -2.22
C ARG A 261 -3.56 15.63 -3.57
N LEU A 262 -3.55 14.29 -3.60
CA LEU A 262 -3.32 13.52 -4.81
C LEU A 262 -4.60 13.25 -5.61
N GLY A 263 -5.77 13.37 -4.97
CA GLY A 263 -7.06 13.01 -5.51
C GLY A 263 -7.51 11.61 -5.07
N ALA A 264 -8.76 11.49 -4.59
CA ALA A 264 -9.31 10.28 -3.97
C ALA A 264 -9.26 9.04 -4.88
N ARG A 265 -9.32 9.20 -6.21
CA ARG A 265 -9.22 8.08 -7.15
C ARG A 265 -7.83 7.45 -7.23
N ARG A 266 -6.81 8.19 -6.87
CA ARG A 266 -5.41 7.74 -6.87
C ARG A 266 -5.01 7.02 -5.59
N VAL A 267 -5.80 7.15 -4.50
CA VAL A 267 -5.44 6.64 -3.18
C VAL A 267 -6.25 5.40 -2.84
N ARG A 268 -5.57 4.38 -2.38
CA ARG A 268 -6.10 3.13 -1.83
C ARG A 268 -5.38 2.81 -0.53
N ILE A 269 -6.06 2.14 0.38
CA ILE A 269 -5.49 1.73 1.67
C ILE A 269 -5.25 0.23 1.62
N ILE A 270 -4.06 -0.20 2.01
CA ILE A 270 -3.80 -1.57 2.43
C ILE A 270 -4.03 -1.65 3.92
N ALA A 271 -5.05 -2.37 4.34
CA ALA A 271 -5.31 -2.69 5.73
C ALA A 271 -4.59 -3.98 6.08
N GLU A 272 -3.64 -3.89 6.99
CA GLU A 272 -2.82 -5.02 7.44
C GLU A 272 -3.63 -5.95 8.33
N ALA A 273 -4.00 -7.14 7.82
CA ALA A 273 -4.81 -8.14 8.52
C ALA A 273 -3.98 -9.11 9.35
N PHE A 274 -2.80 -8.71 9.77
CA PHE A 274 -1.90 -9.48 10.62
C PHE A 274 -1.50 -8.72 11.88
N ARG A 275 -0.95 -9.46 12.86
CA ARG A 275 -0.39 -8.91 14.11
C ARG A 275 0.87 -9.67 14.47
N PRO A 276 1.82 -9.06 15.20
CA PRO A 276 2.99 -9.76 15.72
C PRO A 276 2.60 -10.93 16.62
N ALA A 277 3.35 -12.01 16.52
CA ALA A 277 3.25 -13.19 17.35
C ALA A 277 4.59 -13.46 18.04
N ALA A 278 4.60 -14.43 18.96
CA ALA A 278 5.84 -14.85 19.63
C ALA A 278 6.90 -15.32 18.63
N GLY A 279 8.18 -15.09 18.94
CA GLY A 279 9.30 -15.52 18.11
C GLY A 279 9.49 -14.73 16.80
N GLY A 280 8.93 -13.51 16.70
CA GLY A 280 9.09 -12.65 15.52
C GLY A 280 8.21 -13.06 14.33
N ALA A 281 7.29 -14.01 14.50
CA ALA A 281 6.33 -14.42 13.51
C ALA A 281 5.12 -13.44 13.47
N PHE A 282 4.26 -13.63 12.47
CA PHE A 282 2.97 -12.95 12.38
C PHE A 282 1.83 -13.95 12.49
N ARG A 283 0.71 -13.49 13.06
CA ARG A 283 -0.56 -14.21 13.11
C ARG A 283 -1.65 -13.41 12.40
N PRO A 284 -2.74 -14.05 11.98
CA PRO A 284 -3.94 -13.32 11.56
C PRO A 284 -4.43 -12.37 12.66
N ALA A 285 -4.88 -11.19 12.28
CA ALA A 285 -5.64 -10.33 13.18
C ALA A 285 -6.98 -11.01 13.49
N SER A 286 -7.45 -10.89 14.74
CA SER A 286 -8.84 -11.27 15.07
C SER A 286 -9.83 -10.28 14.45
N ALA A 287 -11.10 -10.66 14.34
CA ALA A 287 -12.13 -9.75 13.87
C ALA A 287 -12.26 -8.49 14.75
N ALA A 288 -12.08 -8.64 16.08
CA ALA A 288 -12.08 -7.51 17.01
C ALA A 288 -10.91 -6.53 16.79
N GLU A 289 -9.76 -7.03 16.31
CA GLU A 289 -8.60 -6.19 15.97
C GLU A 289 -8.73 -5.53 14.60
N LEU A 290 -9.37 -6.19 13.63
CA LEU A 290 -9.46 -5.71 12.25
C LEU A 290 -10.70 -4.82 12.01
N ALA A 291 -11.84 -5.11 12.67
CA ALA A 291 -13.07 -4.35 12.47
C ALA A 291 -12.91 -2.83 12.71
N PRO A 292 -12.18 -2.35 13.74
CA PRO A 292 -11.95 -0.92 13.93
C PRO A 292 -11.18 -0.27 12.77
N GLN A 293 -10.24 -0.99 12.13
CA GLN A 293 -9.54 -0.50 10.93
C GLN A 293 -10.54 -0.30 9.80
N LEU A 294 -11.33 -1.34 9.47
CA LEU A 294 -12.31 -1.29 8.39
C LEU A 294 -13.37 -0.23 8.63
N GLN A 295 -13.81 -0.07 9.88
CA GLN A 295 -14.75 0.98 10.26
C GLN A 295 -14.16 2.39 10.07
N ALA A 296 -12.92 2.58 10.50
CA ALA A 296 -12.22 3.86 10.33
C ALA A 296 -12.05 4.25 8.86
N TYR A 297 -11.86 3.28 7.96
CA TYR A 297 -11.56 3.53 6.55
C TYR A 297 -12.79 3.63 5.66
N ARG A 298 -14.00 3.64 6.21
CA ARG A 298 -15.24 3.83 5.42
C ARG A 298 -15.15 5.05 4.53
N GLY A 299 -15.50 4.88 3.26
CA GLY A 299 -15.41 5.91 2.23
C GLY A 299 -14.09 5.90 1.46
N HIS A 300 -13.09 5.14 1.89
CA HIS A 300 -11.89 4.84 1.12
C HIS A 300 -11.97 3.46 0.44
N ARG A 301 -11.13 3.25 -0.56
CA ARG A 301 -10.94 1.93 -1.18
C ARG A 301 -9.94 1.14 -0.36
N VAL A 302 -10.42 0.08 0.30
CA VAL A 302 -9.63 -0.74 1.24
C VAL A 302 -9.29 -2.09 0.61
N TYR A 303 -8.05 -2.51 0.74
CA TYR A 303 -7.51 -3.80 0.32
C TYR A 303 -6.92 -4.51 1.53
N LEU A 304 -7.32 -5.76 1.79
CA LEU A 304 -6.82 -6.53 2.94
C LEU A 304 -5.50 -7.22 2.58
N PHE A 305 -4.48 -7.04 3.37
CA PHE A 305 -3.18 -7.67 3.22
C PHE A 305 -2.97 -8.77 4.27
N ASP A 306 -2.70 -10.02 3.92
CA ASP A 306 -2.96 -10.59 2.61
C ASP A 306 -3.96 -11.74 2.77
N GLY A 307 -4.68 -12.01 1.71
CA GLY A 307 -5.79 -12.95 1.73
C GLY A 307 -5.40 -14.35 2.18
N PRO A 308 -4.54 -15.07 1.45
CA PRO A 308 -4.22 -16.46 1.74
C PRO A 308 -3.57 -16.71 3.10
N HIS A 309 -2.81 -15.74 3.62
CA HIS A 309 -2.09 -15.92 4.87
C HIS A 309 -2.93 -15.54 6.10
N TYR A 310 -3.80 -14.52 5.98
CA TYR A 310 -4.38 -13.88 7.17
C TYR A 310 -5.91 -13.77 7.13
N VAL A 311 -6.56 -13.89 5.94
CA VAL A 311 -8.01 -13.69 5.82
C VAL A 311 -8.72 -15.00 5.57
N SER A 312 -8.86 -15.81 6.62
CA SER A 312 -9.56 -17.10 6.57
C SER A 312 -11.08 -16.95 6.42
N ALA A 313 -11.76 -18.00 6.00
CA ALA A 313 -13.23 -18.05 5.96
C ALA A 313 -13.87 -17.78 7.34
N GLN A 314 -13.22 -18.23 8.44
CA GLN A 314 -13.66 -17.93 9.79
C GLN A 314 -13.61 -16.43 10.08
N LEU A 315 -12.48 -15.75 9.77
CA LEU A 315 -12.35 -14.30 9.96
C LEU A 315 -13.39 -13.53 9.13
N VAL A 316 -13.65 -13.96 7.90
CA VAL A 316 -14.71 -13.39 7.05
C VAL A 316 -16.07 -13.46 7.76
N GLN A 317 -16.43 -14.64 8.30
CA GLN A 317 -17.69 -14.83 9.01
C GLN A 317 -17.80 -13.97 10.27
N GLU A 318 -16.74 -13.89 11.06
CA GLU A 318 -16.68 -13.08 12.28
C GLU A 318 -16.83 -11.57 11.98
N LEU A 319 -16.15 -11.06 10.96
CA LEU A 319 -16.27 -9.67 10.51
C LEU A 319 -17.69 -9.33 10.07
N LEU A 320 -18.34 -10.23 9.32
CA LEU A 320 -19.73 -10.05 8.89
C LEU A 320 -20.69 -10.04 10.07
N THR A 321 -20.42 -10.84 11.10
CA THR A 321 -21.22 -10.86 12.32
C THR A 321 -21.10 -9.55 13.08
N LEU A 322 -19.87 -9.04 13.27
CA LEU A 322 -19.62 -7.74 13.91
C LEU A 322 -20.25 -6.57 13.15
N ALA A 323 -20.17 -6.59 11.82
CA ALA A 323 -20.73 -5.52 10.99
C ALA A 323 -22.27 -5.43 11.03
N ARG A 324 -22.95 -6.52 11.40
CA ARG A 324 -24.43 -6.59 11.54
C ARG A 324 -24.92 -6.25 12.95
N SER A 325 -24.04 -6.29 13.95
CA SER A 325 -24.40 -5.96 15.32
C SER A 325 -24.63 -4.46 15.44
N PRO A 326 -25.81 -4.00 15.90
CA PRO A 326 -26.03 -2.58 16.15
C PRO A 326 -25.09 -2.09 17.24
N SER A 327 -24.42 -0.97 17.01
CA SER A 327 -23.54 -0.26 17.95
C SER A 327 -24.35 0.37 19.07
#